data_26d6be431f6e135958a5b652a884f22d
#
_entry.id   26d6be431f6e135958a5b652a884f22d
#
_cell.length_a   1.000
_cell.length_b   1.000
_cell.length_c   1.000
_cell.angle_alpha   90.00
_cell.angle_beta   90.00
_cell.angle_gamma   90.00
#
_symmetry.space_group_name_H-M   'P 1'
#
loop_
_entity.id
_entity.type
_entity.pdbx_description
1 polymer ?
#
loop_
_entity_poly.entity_id
_entity_poly.type
_entity_poly.pdbx_seq_one_letter_code
_entity_poly.pdbx_strand_id
1 'polypeptide(L)'
;QHLIQTNASGIIKRKEHARKGHERMKRRLISLVLVLMLVMTAGCGKKSTTKKLKTEDLDETTLQGMAKDITKEMSLKNKIGQLFMVSVYQLDEAESKNQTSVTSQMKKTLKKYPAGGVIMFAKNINTPDQTKKMTDELQDASYIPLFMAVDEEGGQVSRVASNPKMKMTVYPSAQ
;
A
#
# COMPACT_ATOMS: atom_id res chain seq x y z
N GLN A 1 -11.83 -26.27 35.32
CA GLN A 1 -11.05 -25.03 35.59
C GLN A 1 -9.63 -25.08 34.99
N HIS A 2 -9.00 -26.25 34.84
CA HIS A 2 -7.62 -26.38 34.34
C HIS A 2 -7.45 -26.08 32.82
N LEU A 3 -8.45 -26.30 32.00
CA LEU A 3 -8.40 -26.09 30.54
C LEU A 3 -8.45 -24.60 30.11
N ILE A 4 -9.03 -23.73 30.92
CA ILE A 4 -9.14 -22.30 30.63
C ILE A 4 -7.81 -21.56 30.95
N GLN A 5 -7.08 -22.01 31.97
CA GLN A 5 -5.80 -21.41 32.35
C GLN A 5 -4.66 -21.67 31.33
N THR A 6 -4.66 -22.83 30.67
CA THR A 6 -3.64 -23.17 29.66
C THR A 6 -3.79 -22.37 28.37
N ASN A 7 -5.02 -22.02 27.97
CA ASN A 7 -5.27 -21.20 26.78
C ASN A 7 -4.88 -19.72 26.97
N ALA A 8 -5.12 -19.16 28.13
CA ALA A 8 -4.76 -17.76 28.44
C ALA A 8 -3.22 -17.56 28.44
N SER A 9 -2.47 -18.49 29.01
CA SER A 9 -0.99 -18.46 28.99
C SER A 9 -0.40 -18.54 27.59
N GLY A 10 -0.98 -19.35 26.69
CA GLY A 10 -0.56 -19.45 25.30
C GLY A 10 -0.80 -18.16 24.50
N ILE A 11 -1.93 -17.50 24.73
CA ILE A 11 -2.28 -16.24 24.08
C ILE A 11 -1.38 -15.09 24.55
N ILE A 12 -1.05 -15.05 25.85
CA ILE A 12 -0.14 -14.04 26.42
C ILE A 12 1.27 -14.21 25.84
N LYS A 13 1.81 -15.44 25.79
CA LYS A 13 3.13 -15.71 25.20
C LYS A 13 3.20 -15.34 23.71
N ARG A 14 2.14 -15.59 22.94
CA ARG A 14 2.09 -15.18 21.50
C ARG A 14 2.06 -13.66 21.33
N LYS A 15 1.32 -12.93 22.17
CA LYS A 15 1.31 -11.45 22.16
C LYS A 15 2.67 -10.86 22.57
N GLU A 16 3.35 -11.46 23.53
CA GLU A 16 4.70 -11.03 23.92
C GLU A 16 5.74 -11.29 22.84
N HIS A 17 5.66 -12.43 22.15
CA HIS A 17 6.55 -12.75 21.03
C HIS A 17 6.37 -11.81 19.84
N ALA A 18 5.12 -11.49 19.49
CA ALA A 18 4.79 -10.51 18.47
C ALA A 18 5.27 -9.10 18.81
N ARG A 19 5.15 -8.69 20.10
CA ARG A 19 5.62 -7.39 20.60
C ARG A 19 7.15 -7.30 20.58
N LYS A 20 7.86 -8.35 20.99
CA LYS A 20 9.33 -8.43 20.91
C LYS A 20 9.84 -8.39 19.46
N GLY A 21 9.14 -9.02 18.52
CA GLY A 21 9.44 -8.94 17.11
C GLY A 21 9.33 -7.52 16.54
N HIS A 22 8.24 -6.82 16.90
CA HIS A 22 8.01 -5.44 16.49
C HIS A 22 9.05 -4.45 17.07
N GLU A 23 9.41 -4.59 18.34
CA GLU A 23 10.46 -3.78 18.97
C GLU A 23 11.86 -4.07 18.39
N ARG A 24 12.14 -5.32 18.03
CA ARG A 24 13.40 -5.70 17.39
C ARG A 24 13.53 -5.10 15.98
N MET A 25 12.42 -5.03 15.25
CA MET A 25 12.34 -4.41 13.92
C MET A 25 12.52 -2.88 14.00
N LYS A 26 11.87 -2.21 14.96
CA LYS A 26 12.07 -0.78 15.23
C LYS A 26 13.53 -0.46 15.57
N ARG A 27 14.16 -1.25 16.45
CA ARG A 27 15.57 -1.06 16.81
C ARG A 27 16.53 -1.22 15.64
N ARG A 28 16.26 -2.19 14.73
CA ARG A 28 17.06 -2.38 13.50
C ARG A 28 16.88 -1.24 12.52
N LEU A 29 15.64 -0.72 12.36
CA LEU A 29 15.37 0.47 11.51
C LEU A 29 16.08 1.71 12.08
N ILE A 30 15.99 1.93 13.39
CA ILE A 30 16.65 3.05 14.07
C ILE A 30 18.18 2.90 13.97
N SER A 31 18.72 1.69 14.11
CA SER A 31 20.15 1.41 13.94
C SER A 31 20.63 1.66 12.51
N LEU A 32 19.85 1.27 11.50
CA LEU A 32 20.14 1.56 10.09
C LEU A 32 20.11 3.07 9.78
N VAL A 33 19.14 3.79 10.33
CA VAL A 33 19.06 5.25 10.20
C VAL A 33 20.21 5.95 10.92
N LEU A 34 20.60 5.47 12.12
CA LEU A 34 21.75 6.00 12.87
C LEU A 34 23.08 5.71 12.16
N VAL A 35 23.27 4.53 11.58
CA VAL A 35 24.46 4.19 10.78
C VAL A 35 24.51 5.05 9.52
N LEU A 36 23.38 5.29 8.86
CA LEU A 36 23.30 6.20 7.71
C LEU A 36 23.60 7.66 8.09
N MET A 37 23.21 8.12 9.28
CA MET A 37 23.54 9.45 9.81
C MET A 37 25.03 9.56 10.22
N LEU A 38 25.63 8.51 10.78
CA LEU A 38 27.05 8.51 11.16
C LEU A 38 27.99 8.55 9.95
N VAL A 39 27.61 7.96 8.83
CA VAL A 39 28.37 8.04 7.57
C VAL A 39 28.34 9.46 6.98
N MET A 40 27.33 10.27 7.33
CA MET A 40 27.20 11.67 6.88
C MET A 40 28.08 12.65 7.64
N THR A 41 28.64 12.28 8.82
CA THR A 41 29.42 13.21 9.65
C THR A 41 30.95 13.07 9.50
N ALA A 42 31.44 12.07 8.77
CA ALA A 42 32.87 11.80 8.58
C ALA A 42 33.39 12.14 7.18
N GLY A 43 32.94 13.20 6.58
CA GLY A 43 33.40 13.61 5.23
C GLY A 43 33.45 15.11 5.04
N CYS A 44 34.65 15.65 5.12
CA CYS A 44 35.04 17.03 4.80
C CYS A 44 34.53 17.45 3.40
N GLY A 45 33.77 18.55 3.33
CA GLY A 45 33.77 19.51 2.25
C GLY A 45 33.61 19.06 0.79
N LYS A 46 32.53 18.37 0.44
CA LYS A 46 31.91 18.43 -0.91
C LYS A 46 30.40 18.40 -0.76
N LYS A 47 29.72 19.39 -1.38
CA LYS A 47 28.24 19.36 -1.50
C LYS A 47 27.85 18.07 -2.20
N SER A 48 27.52 17.04 -1.43
CA SER A 48 26.92 15.83 -1.94
C SER A 48 25.47 16.17 -2.26
N THR A 49 25.23 16.47 -3.52
CA THR A 49 23.87 16.44 -4.08
C THR A 49 23.45 14.97 -4.01
N THR A 50 22.73 14.61 -2.97
CA THR A 50 22.11 13.28 -2.87
C THR A 50 21.11 13.19 -4.02
N LYS A 51 21.58 12.65 -5.15
CA LYS A 51 20.72 12.34 -6.29
C LYS A 51 19.72 11.31 -5.77
N LYS A 52 18.46 11.71 -5.66
CA LYS A 52 17.40 10.82 -5.26
C LYS A 52 17.39 9.69 -6.29
N LEU A 53 17.77 8.48 -5.90
CA LEU A 53 17.84 7.33 -6.78
C LEU A 53 16.41 7.11 -7.29
N LYS A 54 16.21 7.25 -8.60
CA LYS A 54 14.93 6.97 -9.21
C LYS A 54 14.90 5.49 -9.56
N THR A 55 13.74 4.88 -9.42
CA THR A 55 13.54 3.46 -9.77
C THR A 55 13.90 3.18 -11.23
N GLU A 56 13.75 4.19 -12.10
CA GLU A 56 14.11 4.18 -13.52
C GLU A 56 15.62 4.04 -13.78
N ASP A 57 16.47 4.36 -12.79
CA ASP A 57 17.92 4.27 -12.86
C ASP A 57 18.46 2.89 -12.39
N LEU A 58 17.57 1.96 -11.97
CA LEU A 58 17.94 0.64 -11.47
C LEU A 58 17.82 -0.42 -12.58
N ASP A 59 18.84 -1.28 -12.68
CA ASP A 59 18.78 -2.43 -13.57
C ASP A 59 17.81 -3.51 -13.03
N GLU A 60 17.33 -4.37 -13.93
CA GLU A 60 16.38 -5.42 -13.64
C GLU A 60 16.88 -6.37 -12.53
N THR A 61 18.17 -6.69 -12.51
CA THR A 61 18.77 -7.60 -11.51
C THR A 61 18.69 -7.01 -10.12
N THR A 62 18.97 -5.71 -10.00
CA THR A 62 18.85 -4.95 -8.74
C THR A 62 17.39 -4.90 -8.28
N LEU A 63 16.45 -4.61 -9.19
CA LEU A 63 15.00 -4.60 -8.86
C LEU A 63 14.50 -5.96 -8.38
N GLN A 64 14.91 -7.05 -9.03
CA GLN A 64 14.55 -8.41 -8.63
C GLN A 64 15.16 -8.78 -7.28
N GLY A 65 16.40 -8.37 -7.01
CA GLY A 65 17.05 -8.54 -5.71
C GLY A 65 16.25 -7.85 -4.59
N MET A 66 15.90 -6.58 -4.79
CA MET A 66 15.10 -5.81 -3.84
C MET A 66 13.72 -6.43 -3.60
N ALA A 67 13.04 -6.87 -4.66
CA ALA A 67 11.74 -7.53 -4.56
C ALA A 67 11.83 -8.86 -3.77
N LYS A 68 12.88 -9.64 -3.98
CA LYS A 68 13.18 -10.86 -3.23
C LYS A 68 13.37 -10.60 -1.74
N ASP A 69 14.15 -9.58 -1.41
CA ASP A 69 14.44 -9.23 -0.02
C ASP A 69 13.17 -8.71 0.69
N ILE A 70 12.40 -7.83 0.06
CA ILE A 70 11.11 -7.37 0.57
C ILE A 70 10.18 -8.57 0.80
N THR A 71 10.04 -9.43 -0.20
CA THR A 71 9.17 -10.61 -0.11
C THR A 71 9.60 -11.56 1.01
N LYS A 72 10.90 -11.75 1.22
CA LYS A 72 11.44 -12.61 2.29
C LYS A 72 11.02 -12.12 3.67
N GLU A 73 11.06 -10.80 3.90
CA GLU A 73 10.70 -10.18 5.18
C GLU A 73 9.18 -10.08 5.43
N MET A 74 8.35 -10.26 4.40
CA MET A 74 6.90 -10.20 4.52
C MET A 74 6.34 -11.38 5.32
N SER A 75 5.35 -11.11 6.17
CA SER A 75 4.54 -12.17 6.79
C SER A 75 3.74 -12.93 5.74
N LEU A 76 3.36 -14.18 6.02
CA LEU A 76 2.49 -14.96 5.12
C LEU A 76 1.18 -14.21 4.80
N LYS A 77 0.59 -13.55 5.79
CA LYS A 77 -0.62 -12.74 5.60
C LYS A 77 -0.41 -11.63 4.58
N ASN A 78 0.72 -10.91 4.67
CA ASN A 78 1.03 -9.84 3.73
C ASN A 78 1.29 -10.41 2.32
N LYS A 79 2.01 -11.53 2.21
CA LYS A 79 2.24 -12.20 0.91
C LYS A 79 0.92 -12.58 0.24
N ILE A 80 0.01 -13.20 1.01
CA ILE A 80 -1.32 -13.57 0.50
C ILE A 80 -2.10 -12.31 0.09
N GLY A 81 -2.09 -11.28 0.94
CA GLY A 81 -2.81 -10.03 0.65
C GLY A 81 -2.35 -9.36 -0.66
N GLN A 82 -1.06 -9.43 -0.99
CA GLN A 82 -0.52 -8.87 -2.23
C GLN A 82 -1.04 -9.55 -3.51
N LEU A 83 -1.65 -10.72 -3.40
CA LEU A 83 -2.28 -11.43 -4.53
C LEU A 83 -3.69 -10.94 -4.84
N PHE A 84 -4.27 -10.09 -4.01
CA PHE A 84 -5.64 -9.61 -4.15
C PHE A 84 -5.70 -8.17 -4.62
N MET A 85 -6.56 -7.94 -5.61
CA MET A 85 -7.07 -6.63 -5.97
C MET A 85 -8.52 -6.55 -5.49
N VAL A 86 -8.83 -5.55 -4.69
CA VAL A 86 -10.15 -5.36 -4.07
C VAL A 86 -10.80 -4.09 -4.60
N SER A 87 -12.12 -4.06 -4.61
CA SER A 87 -12.85 -2.84 -4.96
C SER A 87 -12.95 -1.89 -3.76
N VAL A 88 -13.14 -0.61 -4.04
CA VAL A 88 -13.30 0.42 -2.99
C VAL A 88 -14.42 0.08 -2.00
N TYR A 89 -15.55 -0.42 -2.49
CA TYR A 89 -16.70 -0.77 -1.63
C TYR A 89 -16.45 -2.01 -0.75
N GLN A 90 -15.54 -2.90 -1.11
CA GLN A 90 -15.14 -4.02 -0.24
C GLN A 90 -14.30 -3.58 0.95
N LEU A 91 -13.72 -2.38 0.90
CA LEU A 91 -12.97 -1.82 2.01
C LEU A 91 -13.87 -1.28 3.12
N ASP A 92 -15.11 -0.88 2.78
CA ASP A 92 -16.12 -0.40 3.72
C ASP A 92 -17.53 -0.69 3.16
N GLU A 93 -18.09 -1.82 3.53
CA GLU A 93 -19.39 -2.29 3.02
C GLU A 93 -20.58 -1.42 3.47
N ALA A 94 -20.47 -0.76 4.63
CA ALA A 94 -21.53 0.10 5.15
C ALA A 94 -21.77 1.34 4.27
N GLU A 95 -20.70 1.86 3.64
CA GLU A 95 -20.71 3.06 2.80
C GLU A 95 -20.67 2.73 1.30
N SER A 96 -21.10 1.55 0.91
CA SER A 96 -20.80 0.92 -0.37
C SER A 96 -21.30 1.60 -1.65
N LYS A 97 -22.16 2.60 -1.58
CA LYS A 97 -22.91 3.01 -2.78
C LYS A 97 -22.34 4.18 -3.58
N ASN A 98 -21.63 5.15 -2.99
CA ASN A 98 -21.09 6.32 -3.71
C ASN A 98 -19.83 6.87 -3.03
N GLN A 99 -18.80 6.04 -2.91
CA GLN A 99 -17.61 6.46 -2.17
C GLN A 99 -16.66 7.24 -3.06
N THR A 100 -16.58 8.52 -2.83
CA THR A 100 -15.63 9.44 -3.45
C THR A 100 -14.58 9.95 -2.47
N SER A 101 -14.52 9.34 -1.27
CA SER A 101 -13.56 9.68 -0.22
C SER A 101 -13.14 8.44 0.57
N VAL A 102 -11.96 8.48 1.17
CA VAL A 102 -11.45 7.37 1.99
C VAL A 102 -11.94 7.50 3.42
N THR A 103 -12.67 6.50 3.88
CA THR A 103 -13.19 6.45 5.25
C THR A 103 -12.16 5.93 6.25
N SER A 104 -12.39 6.16 7.53
CA SER A 104 -11.57 5.58 8.59
C SER A 104 -11.66 4.04 8.61
N GLN A 105 -12.81 3.48 8.18
CA GLN A 105 -12.99 2.05 8.09
C GLN A 105 -12.17 1.45 6.94
N MET A 106 -12.13 2.08 5.76
CA MET A 106 -11.25 1.65 4.66
C MET A 106 -9.78 1.57 5.09
N LYS A 107 -9.29 2.60 5.80
CA LYS A 107 -7.92 2.63 6.35
C LYS A 107 -7.68 1.48 7.33
N LYS A 108 -8.65 1.17 8.19
CA LYS A 108 -8.58 0.02 9.11
C LYS A 108 -8.57 -1.31 8.37
N THR A 109 -9.42 -1.45 7.33
CA THR A 109 -9.52 -2.66 6.52
C THR A 109 -8.21 -2.94 5.78
N LEU A 110 -7.61 -1.95 5.11
CA LEU A 110 -6.32 -2.09 4.44
C LEU A 110 -5.18 -2.46 5.40
N LYS A 111 -5.16 -1.88 6.61
CA LYS A 111 -4.19 -2.28 7.65
C LYS A 111 -4.40 -3.70 8.15
N LYS A 112 -5.65 -4.12 8.25
CA LYS A 112 -6.00 -5.48 8.71
C LYS A 112 -5.78 -6.53 7.62
N TYR A 113 -6.10 -6.19 6.37
CA TYR A 113 -6.02 -7.05 5.19
C TYR A 113 -5.24 -6.31 4.09
N PRO A 114 -3.91 -6.40 4.08
CA PRO A 114 -3.07 -5.64 3.16
C PRO A 114 -3.20 -6.18 1.73
N ALA A 115 -4.09 -5.57 0.96
CA ALA A 115 -4.28 -5.91 -0.45
C ALA A 115 -3.10 -5.46 -1.31
N GLY A 116 -2.90 -6.09 -2.46
CA GLY A 116 -1.91 -5.71 -3.48
C GLY A 116 -2.39 -4.57 -4.37
N GLY A 117 -3.72 -4.42 -4.51
CA GLY A 117 -4.28 -3.35 -5.32
C GLY A 117 -5.72 -3.01 -4.99
N VAL A 118 -6.15 -1.88 -5.51
CA VAL A 118 -7.54 -1.40 -5.43
C VAL A 118 -8.04 -1.04 -6.82
N ILE A 119 -9.19 -1.59 -7.21
CA ILE A 119 -9.89 -1.22 -8.44
C ILE A 119 -11.00 -0.20 -8.13
N MET A 120 -11.02 0.87 -8.91
CA MET A 120 -12.02 1.92 -8.84
C MET A 120 -13.07 1.75 -9.95
N PHE A 121 -14.30 2.14 -9.66
CA PHE A 121 -15.40 2.14 -10.60
C PHE A 121 -15.91 3.57 -10.81
N ALA A 122 -16.76 3.80 -11.82
CA ALA A 122 -17.27 5.11 -12.17
C ALA A 122 -17.84 5.90 -10.97
N LYS A 123 -18.46 5.19 -10.00
CA LYS A 123 -19.01 5.79 -8.78
C LYS A 123 -17.96 6.35 -7.81
N ASN A 124 -16.71 5.91 -7.94
CA ASN A 124 -15.61 6.39 -7.12
C ASN A 124 -14.89 7.59 -7.75
N ILE A 125 -15.15 7.88 -9.02
CA ILE A 125 -14.44 8.85 -9.86
C ILE A 125 -15.37 10.01 -10.17
N ASN A 126 -15.09 11.18 -9.58
CA ASN A 126 -15.93 12.37 -9.77
C ASN A 126 -15.16 13.49 -10.50
N THR A 127 -14.04 13.96 -9.95
CA THR A 127 -13.18 14.99 -10.56
C THR A 127 -11.72 14.55 -10.46
N PRO A 128 -10.81 15.12 -11.27
CA PRO A 128 -9.37 14.81 -11.17
C PRO A 128 -8.84 15.00 -9.75
N ASP A 129 -9.14 16.13 -9.11
CA ASP A 129 -8.64 16.43 -7.75
C ASP A 129 -9.18 15.47 -6.70
N GLN A 130 -10.49 15.15 -6.78
CA GLN A 130 -11.10 14.18 -5.87
C GLN A 130 -10.48 12.79 -6.08
N THR A 131 -10.31 12.36 -7.32
CA THR A 131 -9.75 11.05 -7.65
C THR A 131 -8.30 10.97 -7.18
N LYS A 132 -7.49 12.00 -7.46
CA LYS A 132 -6.13 12.09 -6.98
C LYS A 132 -6.05 12.03 -5.45
N LYS A 133 -6.84 12.84 -4.75
CA LYS A 133 -6.89 12.83 -3.29
C LYS A 133 -7.23 11.44 -2.74
N MET A 134 -8.22 10.78 -3.33
CA MET A 134 -8.64 9.44 -2.92
C MET A 134 -7.54 8.41 -3.14
N THR A 135 -6.85 8.43 -4.28
CA THR A 135 -5.72 7.52 -4.56
C THR A 135 -4.56 7.77 -3.60
N ASP A 136 -4.20 9.03 -3.33
CA ASP A 136 -3.14 9.37 -2.37
C ASP A 136 -3.48 8.84 -0.97
N GLU A 137 -4.71 9.06 -0.48
CA GLU A 137 -5.14 8.59 0.84
C GLU A 137 -5.20 7.06 0.96
N LEU A 138 -5.51 6.33 -0.11
CA LEU A 138 -5.46 4.86 -0.15
C LEU A 138 -4.00 4.38 -0.11
N GLN A 139 -3.10 5.01 -0.86
CA GLN A 139 -1.67 4.74 -0.83
C GLN A 139 -1.09 4.94 0.57
N ASP A 140 -1.41 6.07 1.21
CA ASP A 140 -0.95 6.38 2.58
C ASP A 140 -1.47 5.39 3.63
N ALA A 141 -2.62 4.76 3.38
CA ALA A 141 -3.19 3.77 4.26
C ALA A 141 -2.53 2.39 4.14
N SER A 142 -1.79 2.13 3.07
CA SER A 142 -1.14 0.86 2.77
C SER A 142 0.34 0.86 3.15
N TYR A 143 0.84 -0.29 3.63
CA TYR A 143 2.26 -0.46 3.94
C TYR A 143 3.11 -0.68 2.68
N ILE A 144 2.57 -1.41 1.72
CA ILE A 144 3.17 -1.61 0.40
C ILE A 144 2.33 -0.80 -0.59
N PRO A 145 2.92 -0.05 -1.51
CA PRO A 145 2.17 0.71 -2.50
C PRO A 145 1.18 -0.16 -3.25
N LEU A 146 -0.05 0.35 -3.39
CA LEU A 146 -1.14 -0.35 -4.06
C LEU A 146 -1.04 -0.21 -5.58
N PHE A 147 -1.34 -1.27 -6.31
CA PHE A 147 -1.75 -1.13 -7.71
C PHE A 147 -3.13 -0.46 -7.73
N MET A 148 -3.23 0.68 -8.42
CA MET A 148 -4.51 1.36 -8.66
C MET A 148 -4.99 0.99 -10.06
N ALA A 149 -6.22 0.49 -10.14
CA ALA A 149 -6.81 0.02 -11.40
C ALA A 149 -8.18 0.65 -11.65
N VAL A 150 -8.55 0.69 -12.91
CA VAL A 150 -9.87 1.08 -13.42
C VAL A 150 -10.12 0.38 -14.76
N ASP A 151 -11.37 0.00 -15.02
CA ASP A 151 -11.76 -0.49 -16.32
C ASP A 151 -11.95 0.69 -17.31
N GLU A 152 -11.13 0.76 -18.34
CA GLU A 152 -11.21 1.79 -19.37
C GLU A 152 -10.98 1.16 -20.74
N GLU A 153 -11.98 0.39 -21.23
CA GLU A 153 -11.93 -0.33 -22.51
C GLU A 153 -12.40 0.53 -23.71
N GLY A 154 -12.97 1.68 -23.41
CA GLY A 154 -13.72 2.49 -24.36
C GLY A 154 -15.16 2.00 -24.56
N GLY A 155 -15.94 2.70 -25.38
CA GLY A 155 -17.35 2.36 -25.63
C GLY A 155 -18.18 2.32 -24.34
N GLN A 156 -18.80 1.19 -24.07
CA GLN A 156 -19.67 1.00 -22.87
C GLN A 156 -18.89 0.86 -21.55
N VAL A 157 -17.65 0.39 -21.63
CA VAL A 157 -16.77 0.23 -20.45
C VAL A 157 -15.73 1.34 -20.46
N SER A 158 -16.16 2.51 -20.05
CA SER A 158 -15.33 3.71 -19.91
C SER A 158 -15.71 4.40 -18.61
N ARG A 159 -14.91 4.19 -17.56
CA ARG A 159 -15.22 4.64 -16.21
C ARG A 159 -14.71 6.05 -15.93
N VAL A 160 -13.64 6.45 -16.62
CA VAL A 160 -12.99 7.74 -16.47
C VAL A 160 -13.44 8.67 -17.60
N ALA A 161 -13.24 8.29 -18.87
CA ALA A 161 -13.50 9.16 -20.00
C ALA A 161 -15.01 9.44 -20.24
N SER A 162 -15.92 8.53 -19.81
CA SER A 162 -17.37 8.78 -19.86
C SER A 162 -17.82 9.84 -18.85
N ASN A 163 -16.98 10.21 -17.88
CA ASN A 163 -17.28 11.28 -16.94
C ASN A 163 -16.80 12.63 -17.49
N PRO A 164 -17.71 13.56 -17.87
CA PRO A 164 -17.31 14.82 -18.53
C PRO A 164 -16.46 15.72 -17.65
N LYS A 165 -16.51 15.55 -16.32
CA LYS A 165 -15.67 16.30 -15.37
C LYS A 165 -14.19 15.91 -15.42
N MET A 166 -13.88 14.71 -15.93
CA MET A 166 -12.50 14.23 -16.06
C MET A 166 -11.79 14.84 -17.28
N LYS A 167 -12.53 15.38 -18.23
CA LYS A 167 -12.00 16.05 -19.44
C LYS A 167 -11.01 15.17 -20.24
N MET A 168 -11.31 13.89 -20.35
CA MET A 168 -10.51 12.92 -21.09
C MET A 168 -11.12 12.63 -22.45
N THR A 169 -10.26 12.18 -23.38
CA THR A 169 -10.72 11.72 -24.69
C THR A 169 -11.47 10.42 -24.55
N VAL A 170 -12.66 10.37 -25.14
CA VAL A 170 -13.45 9.14 -25.22
C VAL A 170 -13.02 8.37 -26.45
N TYR A 171 -12.62 7.12 -26.26
CA TYR A 171 -12.29 6.21 -27.33
C TYR A 171 -13.46 5.26 -27.64
N PRO A 172 -13.63 4.83 -28.91
CA PRO A 172 -14.53 3.72 -29.21
C PRO A 172 -14.04 2.45 -28.51
N SER A 173 -14.91 1.45 -28.40
CA SER A 173 -14.47 0.15 -27.84
C SER A 173 -13.31 -0.42 -28.68
N ALA A 174 -12.40 -1.11 -28.01
CA ALA A 174 -11.41 -1.94 -28.68
C ALA A 174 -12.16 -3.08 -29.42
N GLN A 175 -12.26 -2.98 -30.74
CA GLN A 175 -12.74 -4.04 -31.64
C GLN A 175 -11.59 -4.55 -32.47
#